data_3e857dfe240f62d120a94079f915e44d
#
_entry.id   3e857dfe240f62d120a94079f915e44d
#
_cell.length_a   1.000
_cell.length_b   1.000
_cell.length_c   1.000
_cell.angle_alpha   90.00
_cell.angle_beta   90.00
_cell.angle_gamma   90.00
#
_symmetry.space_group_name_H-M   'P 1'
#
loop_
_entity.id
_entity.type
_entity.pdbx_description
1 polymer ?
#
loop_
_entity_poly.entity_id
_entity_poly.type
_entity_poly.pdbx_seq_one_letter_code
_entity_poly.pdbx_strand_id
1 'polypeptide(L)'
;MMVSDRSKAGVSNVEPTVCWVVALKSEARPIISHFKLDHQSGNSIFPIYRNDKLGHSLIVSGVGQINAAAATTYLASESGAPAWAAWINLGIAGSMDGEIGKLYQGIKVTNPTKEKVFFPGYRFSKIVSLAEIQTLDYPNPVKKNGVLHDMEASGFIDFATRFSCNELVFSFKVVSDNSEQDMKLIDKTMVNSLIGNRLQQLEALLDKIITLSKLEKQRLQIPDEVEEVFKRFHFSVTRRNQLIQKLRKWKVQFPNRSISDLVKEAKTAADVIRNIDDALTDLKFDWT
;
A
#
# COMPACT_ATOMS: atom_id res chain seq x y z
N MET A 1 14.27 12.99 -35.19
CA MET A 1 14.22 11.79 -34.32
C MET A 1 12.80 11.73 -33.75
N MET A 2 11.96 10.89 -34.36
CA MET A 2 10.51 10.84 -34.08
C MET A 2 10.27 10.18 -32.69
N VAL A 3 9.65 10.93 -31.78
CA VAL A 3 9.10 10.37 -30.55
C VAL A 3 7.84 9.60 -30.95
N SER A 4 7.90 8.28 -30.93
CA SER A 4 6.77 7.42 -31.21
C SER A 4 5.69 7.64 -30.17
N ASP A 5 4.54 8.06 -30.62
CA ASP A 5 3.27 8.12 -29.91
C ASP A 5 2.96 6.71 -29.37
N ARG A 6 3.22 6.49 -28.07
CA ARG A 6 2.78 5.28 -27.38
C ARG A 6 1.28 5.43 -27.15
N SER A 7 0.48 4.99 -28.13
CA SER A 7 -0.94 4.78 -27.97
C SER A 7 -1.18 4.02 -26.65
N LYS A 8 -1.89 4.67 -25.72
CA LYS A 8 -2.36 4.10 -24.44
C LYS A 8 -3.30 2.93 -24.74
N ALA A 9 -2.75 1.74 -24.89
CA ALA A 9 -3.55 0.52 -24.92
C ALA A 9 -4.17 0.34 -23.53
N GLY A 10 -5.48 0.57 -23.43
CA GLY A 10 -6.36 0.01 -22.40
C GLY A 10 -6.00 0.30 -20.94
N VAL A 11 -5.76 1.56 -20.55
CA VAL A 11 -5.80 1.92 -19.13
C VAL A 11 -7.25 1.82 -18.69
N SER A 12 -7.56 0.85 -17.83
CA SER A 12 -8.86 0.73 -17.18
C SER A 12 -9.17 2.05 -16.46
N ASN A 13 -10.40 2.57 -16.64
CA ASN A 13 -10.84 3.80 -15.97
C ASN A 13 -11.16 3.58 -14.48
N VAL A 14 -10.95 2.39 -13.93
CA VAL A 14 -11.20 2.04 -12.53
C VAL A 14 -9.91 2.10 -11.75
N GLU A 15 -9.84 3.00 -10.80
CA GLU A 15 -8.70 3.14 -9.89
C GLU A 15 -8.61 1.91 -8.99
N PRO A 16 -7.44 1.22 -8.90
CA PRO A 16 -7.29 0.09 -8.03
C PRO A 16 -7.37 0.52 -6.56
N THR A 17 -8.10 -0.25 -5.77
CA THR A 17 -8.18 -0.08 -4.31
C THR A 17 -7.22 -0.98 -3.56
N VAL A 18 -6.79 -2.09 -4.18
CA VAL A 18 -5.85 -3.06 -3.63
C VAL A 18 -4.78 -3.42 -4.65
N CYS A 19 -3.52 -3.19 -4.28
CA CYS A 19 -2.34 -3.51 -5.05
C CYS A 19 -1.55 -4.64 -4.36
N TRP A 20 -1.45 -5.78 -5.03
CA TRP A 20 -0.73 -6.94 -4.54
C TRP A 20 0.66 -7.02 -5.15
N VAL A 21 1.68 -7.23 -4.32
CA VAL A 21 3.05 -7.53 -4.75
C VAL A 21 3.42 -8.90 -4.22
N VAL A 22 3.65 -9.84 -5.12
CA VAL A 22 3.86 -11.26 -4.82
C VAL A 22 5.10 -11.73 -5.54
N ALA A 23 5.97 -12.50 -4.86
CA ALA A 23 7.25 -12.86 -5.45
C ALA A 23 7.14 -13.98 -6.49
N LEU A 24 6.40 -15.04 -6.18
CA LEU A 24 6.36 -16.25 -6.97
C LEU A 24 5.00 -16.44 -7.68
N LYS A 25 5.05 -17.01 -8.89
CA LYS A 25 3.82 -17.42 -9.59
C LYS A 25 2.99 -18.44 -8.79
N SER A 26 3.65 -19.30 -8.00
CA SER A 26 2.98 -20.27 -7.12
C SER A 26 2.23 -19.61 -5.96
N GLU A 27 2.71 -18.50 -5.45
CA GLU A 27 2.00 -17.67 -4.44
C GLU A 27 0.86 -16.88 -5.08
N ALA A 28 1.07 -16.34 -6.29
CA ALA A 28 0.09 -15.52 -7.00
C ALA A 28 -1.12 -16.31 -7.50
N ARG A 29 -0.91 -17.57 -7.93
CA ARG A 29 -1.97 -18.38 -8.56
C ARG A 29 -3.24 -18.52 -7.72
N PRO A 30 -3.21 -18.81 -6.42
CA PRO A 30 -4.43 -18.89 -5.60
C PRO A 30 -5.18 -17.54 -5.57
N ILE A 31 -4.46 -16.43 -5.46
CA ILE A 31 -5.04 -15.07 -5.44
C ILE A 31 -5.69 -14.75 -6.78
N ILE A 32 -4.98 -15.01 -7.88
CA ILE A 32 -5.46 -14.79 -9.24
C ILE A 32 -6.75 -15.56 -9.49
N SER A 33 -6.76 -16.86 -9.14
CA SER A 33 -7.92 -17.71 -9.33
C SER A 33 -9.11 -17.26 -8.47
N HIS A 34 -8.87 -16.98 -7.19
CA HIS A 34 -9.91 -16.63 -6.22
C HIS A 34 -10.58 -15.30 -6.54
N PHE A 35 -9.78 -14.25 -6.81
CA PHE A 35 -10.29 -12.93 -7.14
C PHE A 35 -10.54 -12.73 -8.64
N LYS A 36 -10.41 -13.78 -9.45
CA LYS A 36 -10.64 -13.76 -10.91
C LYS A 36 -9.89 -12.61 -11.59
N LEU A 37 -8.57 -12.57 -11.36
CA LEU A 37 -7.71 -11.55 -11.94
C LEU A 37 -7.30 -11.97 -13.36
N ASP A 38 -7.53 -11.11 -14.35
CA ASP A 38 -7.17 -11.33 -15.73
C ASP A 38 -5.74 -10.86 -16.02
N HIS A 39 -4.98 -11.68 -16.74
CA HIS A 39 -3.64 -11.32 -17.18
C HIS A 39 -3.67 -10.11 -18.11
N GLN A 40 -2.87 -9.11 -17.82
CA GLN A 40 -2.74 -7.95 -18.69
C GLN A 40 -1.78 -8.27 -19.82
N SER A 41 -2.30 -8.36 -21.04
CA SER A 41 -1.50 -8.55 -22.25
C SER A 41 -0.80 -7.26 -22.63
N GLY A 42 0.51 -7.30 -22.88
CA GLY A 42 1.32 -6.15 -23.27
C GLY A 42 2.81 -6.43 -23.05
N ASN A 43 3.67 -5.48 -23.45
CA ASN A 43 5.12 -5.53 -23.21
C ASN A 43 5.48 -5.16 -21.77
N SER A 44 4.81 -5.77 -20.78
CA SER A 44 5.09 -5.55 -19.37
C SER A 44 6.36 -6.28 -18.94
N ILE A 45 7.24 -5.60 -18.22
CA ILE A 45 8.48 -6.18 -17.66
C ILE A 45 8.15 -7.25 -16.61
N PHE A 46 7.05 -7.06 -15.87
CA PHE A 46 6.55 -7.98 -14.86
C PHE A 46 5.16 -8.49 -15.25
N PRO A 47 4.80 -9.76 -14.95
CA PRO A 47 3.43 -10.23 -15.12
C PRO A 47 2.46 -9.44 -14.21
N ILE A 48 1.45 -8.81 -14.82
CA ILE A 48 0.40 -8.06 -14.12
C ILE A 48 -0.94 -8.73 -14.35
N TYR A 49 -1.76 -8.77 -13.32
CA TYR A 49 -3.12 -9.30 -13.34
C TYR A 49 -4.07 -8.31 -12.71
N ARG A 50 -5.29 -8.15 -13.25
CA ARG A 50 -6.27 -7.17 -12.75
C ARG A 50 -7.68 -7.73 -12.73
N ASN A 51 -8.47 -7.23 -11.79
CA ASN A 51 -9.91 -7.30 -11.82
C ASN A 51 -10.47 -5.89 -11.52
N ASP A 52 -10.88 -5.20 -12.57
CA ASP A 52 -11.35 -3.82 -12.47
C ASP A 52 -12.66 -3.71 -11.67
N LYS A 53 -13.52 -4.72 -11.70
CA LYS A 53 -14.77 -4.73 -10.93
C LYS A 53 -14.52 -4.76 -9.42
N LEU A 54 -13.46 -5.47 -9.00
CA LEU A 54 -13.05 -5.55 -7.59
C LEU A 54 -12.06 -4.44 -7.22
N GLY A 55 -11.47 -3.74 -8.21
CA GLY A 55 -10.40 -2.77 -7.99
C GLY A 55 -9.11 -3.44 -7.52
N HIS A 56 -8.80 -4.66 -7.95
CA HIS A 56 -7.59 -5.38 -7.58
C HIS A 56 -6.58 -5.38 -8.73
N SER A 57 -5.33 -5.08 -8.40
CA SER A 57 -4.17 -5.23 -9.29
C SER A 57 -3.10 -6.06 -8.60
N LEU A 58 -2.51 -7.02 -9.29
CA LEU A 58 -1.48 -7.90 -8.78
C LEU A 58 -0.28 -7.91 -9.72
N ILE A 59 0.92 -7.85 -9.17
CA ILE A 59 2.18 -7.99 -9.89
C ILE A 59 3.01 -9.13 -9.31
N VAL A 60 3.62 -9.93 -10.19
CA VAL A 60 4.59 -10.96 -9.80
C VAL A 60 5.99 -10.39 -9.95
N SER A 61 6.63 -10.11 -8.81
CA SER A 61 7.90 -9.36 -8.78
C SER A 61 9.14 -10.22 -9.10
N GLY A 62 9.10 -11.51 -8.81
CA GLY A 62 10.31 -12.31 -8.60
C GLY A 62 10.82 -12.16 -7.17
N VAL A 63 11.74 -13.06 -6.79
CA VAL A 63 12.32 -13.13 -5.44
C VAL A 63 13.31 -11.99 -5.20
N GLY A 64 13.31 -11.47 -3.99
CA GLY A 64 14.28 -10.50 -3.49
C GLY A 64 13.75 -9.06 -3.39
N GLN A 65 14.30 -8.33 -2.42
CA GLN A 65 13.86 -6.98 -2.08
C GLN A 65 13.99 -5.96 -3.22
N ILE A 66 15.01 -6.10 -4.09
CA ILE A 66 15.20 -5.21 -5.25
C ILE A 66 14.07 -5.43 -6.26
N ASN A 67 13.75 -6.68 -6.55
CA ASN A 67 12.65 -7.02 -7.45
C ASN A 67 11.30 -6.56 -6.88
N ALA A 68 11.06 -6.77 -5.59
CA ALA A 68 9.84 -6.30 -4.93
C ALA A 68 9.69 -4.76 -4.99
N ALA A 69 10.78 -4.01 -4.75
CA ALA A 69 10.81 -2.55 -4.86
C ALA A 69 10.54 -2.08 -6.30
N ALA A 70 11.21 -2.68 -7.30
CA ALA A 70 11.03 -2.36 -8.71
C ALA A 70 9.59 -2.66 -9.17
N ALA A 71 9.05 -3.83 -8.83
CA ALA A 71 7.70 -4.23 -9.17
C ALA A 71 6.65 -3.32 -8.50
N THR A 72 6.85 -2.94 -7.22
CA THR A 72 5.97 -2.01 -6.52
C THR A 72 5.87 -0.67 -7.28
N THR A 73 7.03 -0.11 -7.63
CA THR A 73 7.11 1.16 -8.38
C THR A 73 6.47 1.03 -9.77
N TYR A 74 6.75 -0.08 -10.45
CA TYR A 74 6.21 -0.35 -11.77
C TYR A 74 4.68 -0.48 -11.73
N LEU A 75 4.14 -1.24 -10.77
CA LEU A 75 2.70 -1.39 -10.59
C LEU A 75 2.02 -0.05 -10.27
N ALA A 76 2.64 0.80 -9.44
CA ALA A 76 2.12 2.13 -9.13
C ALA A 76 1.98 2.99 -10.40
N SER A 77 2.99 2.97 -11.27
CA SER A 77 2.99 3.71 -12.54
C SER A 77 1.97 3.16 -13.54
N GLU A 78 1.91 1.83 -13.68
CA GLU A 78 1.05 1.16 -14.68
C GLU A 78 -0.43 1.14 -14.27
N SER A 79 -0.72 1.05 -12.97
CA SER A 79 -2.10 0.97 -12.49
C SER A 79 -2.75 2.33 -12.26
N GLY A 80 -1.96 3.39 -12.12
CA GLY A 80 -2.47 4.69 -11.67
C GLY A 80 -3.03 4.63 -10.24
N ALA A 81 -2.48 3.75 -9.39
CA ALA A 81 -2.96 3.53 -8.02
C ALA A 81 -3.02 4.85 -7.25
N PRO A 82 -4.19 5.23 -6.71
CA PRO A 82 -4.34 6.47 -5.97
C PRO A 82 -3.68 6.37 -4.59
N ALA A 83 -3.47 7.53 -3.94
CA ALA A 83 -2.83 7.59 -2.63
C ALA A 83 -3.61 6.86 -1.50
N TRP A 84 -4.85 6.51 -1.73
CA TRP A 84 -5.68 5.69 -0.82
C TRP A 84 -5.72 4.21 -1.21
N ALA A 85 -4.98 3.75 -2.19
CA ALA A 85 -4.88 2.34 -2.51
C ALA A 85 -4.13 1.60 -1.41
N ALA A 86 -4.65 0.42 -1.03
CA ALA A 86 -3.95 -0.46 -0.11
C ALA A 86 -2.89 -1.28 -0.86
N TRP A 87 -1.72 -1.41 -0.25
CA TRP A 87 -0.60 -2.17 -0.80
C TRP A 87 -0.32 -3.38 0.07
N ILE A 88 -0.28 -4.55 -0.53
CA ILE A 88 -0.15 -5.82 0.16
C ILE A 88 0.98 -6.64 -0.46
N ASN A 89 2.02 -6.92 0.33
CA ASN A 89 2.97 -7.97 0.02
C ASN A 89 2.49 -9.26 0.69
N LEU A 90 2.13 -10.25 -0.11
CA LEU A 90 1.77 -11.59 0.36
C LEU A 90 2.78 -12.60 -0.17
N GLY A 91 3.23 -13.50 0.68
CA GLY A 91 4.14 -14.56 0.31
C GLY A 91 4.37 -15.56 1.44
N ILE A 92 5.27 -16.52 1.19
CA ILE A 92 5.73 -17.45 2.22
C ILE A 92 6.91 -16.86 3.01
N ALA A 93 7.17 -17.41 4.20
CA ALA A 93 8.33 -17.06 5.01
C ALA A 93 8.77 -18.26 5.85
N GLY A 94 10.08 -18.36 6.09
CA GLY A 94 10.62 -19.32 7.04
C GLY A 94 10.50 -18.81 8.49
N SER A 95 10.34 -19.71 9.44
CA SER A 95 10.31 -19.42 10.87
C SER A 95 11.09 -20.48 11.64
N MET A 96 11.55 -20.19 12.86
CA MET A 96 12.13 -21.20 13.74
C MET A 96 11.03 -22.02 14.42
N ASP A 97 10.05 -21.35 14.96
CA ASP A 97 9.00 -21.87 15.85
C ASP A 97 7.56 -21.62 15.33
N GLY A 98 7.44 -21.07 14.11
CA GLY A 98 6.13 -20.84 13.50
C GLY A 98 5.45 -22.13 13.04
N GLU A 99 4.13 -22.18 13.21
CA GLU A 99 3.29 -23.27 12.72
C GLU A 99 3.18 -23.21 11.19
N ILE A 100 3.51 -24.32 10.52
CA ILE A 100 3.42 -24.42 9.06
C ILE A 100 2.01 -24.09 8.57
N GLY A 101 1.92 -23.25 7.55
CA GLY A 101 0.66 -22.81 6.95
C GLY A 101 -0.01 -21.68 7.70
N LYS A 102 0.42 -21.28 8.88
CA LYS A 102 -0.19 -20.17 9.63
C LYS A 102 0.14 -18.83 8.98
N LEU A 103 -0.90 -17.97 8.89
CA LEU A 103 -0.78 -16.61 8.36
C LEU A 103 -0.42 -15.63 9.48
N TYR A 104 0.55 -14.78 9.17
CA TYR A 104 0.98 -13.70 10.05
C TYR A 104 0.94 -12.35 9.34
N GLN A 105 0.65 -11.30 10.09
CA GLN A 105 0.88 -9.91 9.68
C GLN A 105 2.21 -9.43 10.27
N GLY A 106 3.08 -8.87 9.43
CA GLY A 106 4.29 -8.18 9.86
C GLY A 106 3.95 -6.88 10.59
N ILE A 107 4.41 -6.73 11.84
CA ILE A 107 4.23 -5.52 12.64
C ILE A 107 5.53 -4.73 12.84
N LYS A 108 6.64 -5.37 12.53
CA LYS A 108 7.97 -4.78 12.47
C LYS A 108 8.72 -5.50 11.36
N VAL A 109 9.23 -4.77 10.42
CA VAL A 109 10.03 -5.32 9.32
C VAL A 109 11.43 -4.75 9.40
N THR A 110 12.41 -5.64 9.49
CA THR A 110 13.82 -5.30 9.64
C THR A 110 14.60 -5.74 8.42
N ASN A 111 15.62 -4.95 8.07
CA ASN A 111 16.63 -5.34 7.10
C ASN A 111 18.02 -5.14 7.72
N PRO A 112 18.64 -6.19 8.24
CA PRO A 112 19.92 -6.06 8.94
C PRO A 112 21.05 -5.50 8.06
N THR A 113 21.06 -5.86 6.77
CA THR A 113 22.09 -5.40 5.81
C THR A 113 22.03 -3.89 5.58
N LYS A 114 20.82 -3.29 5.66
CA LYS A 114 20.59 -1.86 5.41
C LYS A 114 20.31 -1.06 6.69
N GLU A 115 20.35 -1.71 7.84
CA GLU A 115 19.99 -1.12 9.14
C GLU A 115 18.61 -0.41 9.13
N LYS A 116 17.70 -0.87 8.25
CA LYS A 116 16.35 -0.31 8.13
C LYS A 116 15.36 -1.06 8.99
N VAL A 117 14.49 -0.30 9.64
CA VAL A 117 13.36 -0.80 10.44
C VAL A 117 12.09 -0.07 10.03
N PHE A 118 11.03 -0.83 9.75
CA PHE A 118 9.71 -0.29 9.43
C PHE A 118 8.68 -0.81 10.42
N PHE A 119 7.73 0.05 10.78
CA PHE A 119 6.60 -0.30 11.63
C PHE A 119 5.31 -0.02 10.86
N PRO A 120 4.66 -1.03 10.24
CA PRO A 120 3.37 -0.88 9.59
C PRO A 120 2.33 -0.28 10.55
N GLY A 121 1.52 0.67 10.02
CA GLY A 121 0.70 1.53 10.86
C GLY A 121 -0.50 0.84 11.51
N TYR A 122 -1.11 -0.16 10.86
CA TYR A 122 -2.35 -0.80 11.34
C TYR A 122 -2.16 -2.29 11.61
N ARG A 123 -2.84 -2.82 12.64
CA ARG A 123 -2.73 -4.21 13.11
C ARG A 123 -4.09 -4.89 13.21
N PHE A 124 -4.22 -6.09 12.64
CA PHE A 124 -5.44 -6.89 12.65
C PHE A 124 -5.36 -8.06 13.65
N SER A 125 -4.89 -7.81 14.87
CA SER A 125 -4.60 -8.83 15.91
C SER A 125 -5.78 -9.75 16.25
N LYS A 126 -7.02 -9.34 15.97
CA LYS A 126 -8.22 -10.18 16.18
C LYS A 126 -8.48 -11.16 15.03
N ILE A 127 -7.82 -10.99 13.88
CA ILE A 127 -8.05 -11.80 12.67
C ILE A 127 -6.82 -12.63 12.33
N VAL A 128 -5.61 -12.07 12.52
CA VAL A 128 -4.36 -12.68 12.11
C VAL A 128 -3.31 -12.56 13.22
N SER A 129 -2.43 -13.57 13.34
CA SER A 129 -1.30 -13.53 14.24
C SER A 129 -0.30 -12.46 13.80
N LEU A 130 0.39 -11.85 14.76
CA LEU A 130 1.36 -10.79 14.53
C LEU A 130 2.77 -11.33 14.70
N ALA A 131 3.70 -10.90 13.84
CA ALA A 131 5.11 -11.29 13.94
C ALA A 131 6.06 -10.18 13.49
N GLU A 132 7.30 -10.24 13.94
CA GLU A 132 8.40 -9.51 13.33
C GLU A 132 8.80 -10.23 12.04
N ILE A 133 9.11 -9.49 10.97
CA ILE A 133 9.68 -10.00 9.72
C ILE A 133 11.10 -9.46 9.58
N GLN A 134 12.05 -10.34 9.31
CA GLN A 134 13.41 -10.00 8.93
C GLN A 134 13.62 -10.31 7.46
N THR A 135 13.82 -9.27 6.65
CA THR A 135 14.11 -9.44 5.21
C THR A 135 15.60 -9.67 5.00
N LEU A 136 15.93 -10.75 4.33
CA LEU A 136 17.28 -11.20 4.05
C LEU A 136 17.55 -11.19 2.54
N ASP A 137 18.83 -11.03 2.15
CA ASP A 137 19.22 -11.11 0.73
C ASP A 137 19.30 -12.55 0.22
N TYR A 138 19.52 -13.50 1.13
CA TYR A 138 19.63 -14.94 0.84
C TYR A 138 18.86 -15.75 1.88
N PRO A 139 18.36 -16.94 1.51
CA PRO A 139 17.78 -17.86 2.47
C PRO A 139 18.77 -18.17 3.59
N ASN A 140 18.34 -18.05 4.83
CA ASN A 140 19.18 -18.36 5.99
C ASN A 140 18.67 -19.61 6.72
N PRO A 141 19.49 -20.65 6.86
CA PRO A 141 19.11 -21.83 7.64
C PRO A 141 19.05 -21.55 9.15
N VAL A 142 19.77 -20.53 9.64
CA VAL A 142 19.75 -20.13 11.05
C VAL A 142 18.61 -19.13 11.27
N LYS A 143 17.52 -19.62 11.85
CA LYS A 143 16.33 -18.83 12.14
C LYS A 143 16.30 -18.40 13.60
N LYS A 144 15.58 -17.31 13.90
CA LYS A 144 15.34 -16.82 15.27
C LYS A 144 13.91 -17.12 15.68
N ASN A 145 13.70 -17.45 16.96
CA ASN A 145 12.37 -17.61 17.54
C ASN A 145 11.58 -16.30 17.45
N GLY A 146 10.27 -16.40 17.14
CA GLY A 146 9.35 -15.27 17.05
C GLY A 146 9.58 -14.35 15.86
N VAL A 147 10.48 -14.70 14.92
CA VAL A 147 10.81 -13.91 13.73
C VAL A 147 10.53 -14.70 12.47
N LEU A 148 9.85 -14.12 11.54
CA LEU A 148 9.68 -14.63 10.18
C LEU A 148 10.81 -14.11 9.29
N HIS A 149 11.33 -14.96 8.42
CA HIS A 149 12.39 -14.62 7.47
C HIS A 149 11.85 -14.65 6.06
N ASP A 150 11.94 -13.52 5.38
CA ASP A 150 11.55 -13.36 3.98
C ASP A 150 12.67 -12.69 3.16
N MET A 151 12.40 -12.43 1.89
CA MET A 151 13.36 -11.78 0.99
C MET A 151 12.78 -10.50 0.31
N GLU A 152 11.56 -10.09 0.59
CA GLU A 152 10.84 -9.03 -0.16
C GLU A 152 10.33 -7.87 0.68
N ALA A 153 9.85 -8.11 1.90
CA ALA A 153 9.03 -7.19 2.67
C ALA A 153 9.68 -5.81 2.86
N SER A 154 10.97 -5.75 3.16
CA SER A 154 11.68 -4.48 3.33
C SER A 154 11.70 -3.64 2.04
N GLY A 155 12.02 -4.27 0.90
CA GLY A 155 12.04 -3.59 -0.40
C GLY A 155 10.65 -3.13 -0.83
N PHE A 156 9.64 -3.96 -0.62
CA PHE A 156 8.25 -3.62 -0.87
C PHE A 156 7.80 -2.41 -0.04
N ILE A 157 7.95 -2.44 1.28
CA ILE A 157 7.47 -1.39 2.19
C ILE A 157 8.17 -0.06 1.91
N ASP A 158 9.49 -0.07 1.68
CA ASP A 158 10.28 1.14 1.39
C ASP A 158 9.72 1.93 0.20
N PHE A 159 9.11 1.24 -0.77
CA PHE A 159 8.52 1.88 -1.94
C PHE A 159 7.01 2.06 -1.84
N ALA A 160 6.26 1.12 -1.29
CA ALA A 160 4.81 1.23 -1.15
C ALA A 160 4.39 2.44 -0.30
N THR A 161 5.15 2.78 0.75
CA THR A 161 4.92 3.95 1.61
C THR A 161 5.13 5.30 0.90
N ARG A 162 5.69 5.30 -0.31
CA ARG A 162 5.80 6.50 -1.16
C ARG A 162 4.54 6.77 -1.97
N PHE A 163 3.72 5.74 -2.16
CA PHE A 163 2.50 5.80 -2.97
C PHE A 163 1.22 5.85 -2.12
N SER A 164 1.29 5.38 -0.87
CA SER A 164 0.14 5.36 0.04
C SER A 164 0.58 5.67 1.48
N CYS A 165 -0.38 5.91 2.37
CA CYS A 165 -0.08 6.09 3.78
C CYS A 165 0.35 4.76 4.43
N ASN A 166 1.11 4.85 5.52
CA ASN A 166 1.65 3.69 6.23
C ASN A 166 0.57 2.73 6.75
N GLU A 167 -0.62 3.25 7.07
CA GLU A 167 -1.78 2.50 7.53
C GLU A 167 -2.42 1.62 6.45
N LEU A 168 -2.06 1.82 5.19
CA LEU A 168 -2.54 1.04 4.03
C LEU A 168 -1.45 0.18 3.40
N VAL A 169 -0.30 0.02 4.06
CA VAL A 169 0.82 -0.83 3.59
C VAL A 169 0.97 -2.03 4.51
N PHE A 170 0.81 -3.23 3.97
CA PHE A 170 0.78 -4.48 4.73
C PHE A 170 1.73 -5.52 4.15
N SER A 171 2.38 -6.29 5.03
CA SER A 171 3.07 -7.52 4.66
C SER A 171 2.43 -8.69 5.41
N PHE A 172 1.90 -9.65 4.66
CA PHE A 172 1.34 -10.89 5.19
C PHE A 172 2.21 -12.07 4.74
N LYS A 173 2.52 -12.95 5.68
CA LYS A 173 3.38 -14.12 5.40
C LYS A 173 2.75 -15.38 5.94
N VAL A 174 2.79 -16.45 5.11
CA VAL A 174 2.41 -17.80 5.51
C VAL A 174 3.69 -18.59 5.80
N VAL A 175 3.77 -19.21 6.96
CA VAL A 175 4.95 -20.02 7.31
C VAL A 175 5.03 -21.23 6.40
N SER A 176 6.17 -21.37 5.71
CA SER A 176 6.44 -22.46 4.77
C SER A 176 7.37 -23.53 5.32
N ASP A 177 8.27 -23.15 6.22
CA ASP A 177 9.32 -23.99 6.77
C ASP A 177 9.70 -23.54 8.18
N ASN A 178 10.07 -24.49 9.01
CA ASN A 178 10.46 -24.25 10.41
C ASN A 178 11.59 -25.19 10.84
N SER A 179 11.79 -25.36 12.15
CA SER A 179 12.79 -26.29 12.70
C SER A 179 12.53 -27.76 12.36
N GLU A 180 11.29 -28.13 12.10
CA GLU A 180 10.87 -29.52 11.82
C GLU A 180 10.79 -29.82 10.33
N GLN A 181 10.54 -28.80 9.50
CA GLN A 181 10.39 -28.93 8.04
C GLN A 181 11.41 -28.07 7.30
N ASP A 182 12.30 -28.73 6.57
CA ASP A 182 13.35 -28.06 5.79
C ASP A 182 12.76 -27.33 4.58
N MET A 183 13.28 -26.12 4.35
CA MET A 183 12.99 -25.30 3.16
C MET A 183 13.20 -26.06 1.84
N LYS A 184 14.13 -27.02 1.77
CA LYS A 184 14.40 -27.83 0.57
C LYS A 184 13.23 -28.69 0.13
N LEU A 185 12.27 -28.95 1.02
CA LEU A 185 11.06 -29.74 0.73
C LEU A 185 9.93 -28.88 0.13
N ILE A 186 10.10 -27.57 0.03
CA ILE A 186 9.07 -26.65 -0.49
C ILE A 186 9.07 -26.73 -2.01
N ASP A 187 7.96 -27.17 -2.56
CA ASP A 187 7.68 -27.13 -3.99
C ASP A 187 6.57 -26.14 -4.35
N LYS A 188 6.35 -25.94 -5.65
CA LYS A 188 5.33 -25.02 -6.16
C LYS A 188 3.90 -25.41 -5.75
N THR A 189 3.63 -26.70 -5.61
CA THR A 189 2.30 -27.25 -5.24
C THR A 189 2.04 -26.94 -3.77
N MET A 190 3.03 -27.18 -2.91
CA MET A 190 2.94 -26.86 -1.51
C MET A 190 2.72 -25.35 -1.28
N VAL A 191 3.50 -24.48 -1.93
CA VAL A 191 3.31 -23.02 -1.86
C VAL A 191 1.91 -22.60 -2.25
N ASN A 192 1.41 -23.15 -3.36
CA ASN A 192 0.04 -22.90 -3.83
C ASN A 192 -1.01 -23.28 -2.79
N SER A 193 -0.86 -24.45 -2.17
CA SER A 193 -1.75 -24.95 -1.12
C SER A 193 -1.68 -24.11 0.16
N LEU A 194 -0.48 -23.72 0.59
CA LEU A 194 -0.27 -22.89 1.77
C LEU A 194 -0.98 -21.55 1.66
N ILE A 195 -0.85 -20.86 0.53
CA ILE A 195 -1.56 -19.60 0.27
C ILE A 195 -3.06 -19.84 0.07
N GLY A 196 -3.43 -20.88 -0.71
CA GLY A 196 -4.82 -21.21 -1.00
C GLY A 196 -5.66 -21.46 0.26
N ASN A 197 -5.10 -22.14 1.25
CA ASN A 197 -5.77 -22.44 2.51
C ASN A 197 -6.01 -21.20 3.39
N ARG A 198 -5.44 -20.04 3.05
CA ARG A 198 -5.60 -18.76 3.79
C ARG A 198 -6.48 -17.75 3.09
N LEU A 199 -7.01 -18.05 1.92
CA LEU A 199 -7.83 -17.11 1.12
C LEU A 199 -9.04 -16.59 1.89
N GLN A 200 -9.76 -17.43 2.63
CA GLN A 200 -10.91 -17.01 3.42
C GLN A 200 -10.50 -16.02 4.54
N GLN A 201 -9.34 -16.28 5.19
CA GLN A 201 -8.80 -15.37 6.20
C GLN A 201 -8.34 -14.04 5.57
N LEU A 202 -7.77 -14.10 4.36
CA LEU A 202 -7.38 -12.93 3.59
C LEU A 202 -8.58 -12.09 3.16
N GLU A 203 -9.71 -12.69 2.79
CA GLU A 203 -10.95 -11.96 2.50
C GLU A 203 -11.43 -11.14 3.71
N ALA A 204 -11.45 -11.76 4.90
CA ALA A 204 -11.84 -11.07 6.12
C ALA A 204 -10.91 -9.88 6.45
N LEU A 205 -9.62 -10.00 6.12
CA LEU A 205 -8.65 -8.89 6.22
C LEU A 205 -8.94 -7.81 5.18
N LEU A 206 -9.19 -8.21 3.92
CA LEU A 206 -9.47 -7.28 2.82
C LEU A 206 -10.69 -6.41 3.08
N ASP A 207 -11.76 -6.93 3.64
CA ASP A 207 -12.94 -6.16 4.01
C ASP A 207 -12.59 -4.99 4.94
N LYS A 208 -11.69 -5.23 5.90
CA LYS A 208 -11.21 -4.19 6.82
C LYS A 208 -10.25 -3.23 6.13
N ILE A 209 -9.35 -3.74 5.30
CA ILE A 209 -8.38 -2.94 4.52
C ILE A 209 -9.11 -2.02 3.55
N ILE A 210 -10.13 -2.51 2.84
CA ILE A 210 -10.95 -1.70 1.92
C ILE A 210 -11.71 -0.63 2.69
N THR A 211 -12.18 -0.93 3.91
CA THR A 211 -12.81 0.07 4.78
C THR A 211 -11.82 1.18 5.15
N LEU A 212 -10.58 0.84 5.53
CA LEU A 212 -9.51 1.83 5.78
C LEU A 212 -9.20 2.66 4.53
N SER A 213 -9.10 2.02 3.36
CA SER A 213 -8.89 2.69 2.07
C SER A 213 -10.00 3.72 1.78
N LYS A 214 -11.26 3.36 2.04
CA LYS A 214 -12.41 4.29 1.88
C LYS A 214 -12.32 5.48 2.84
N LEU A 215 -11.93 5.26 4.09
CA LEU A 215 -11.73 6.34 5.07
C LEU A 215 -10.60 7.27 4.63
N GLU A 216 -9.50 6.71 4.13
CA GLU A 216 -8.38 7.50 3.61
C GLU A 216 -8.78 8.28 2.35
N LYS A 217 -9.56 7.67 1.45
CA LYS A 217 -10.14 8.38 0.29
C LYS A 217 -10.95 9.59 0.75
N GLN A 218 -11.81 9.43 1.74
CA GLN A 218 -12.60 10.54 2.31
C GLN A 218 -11.70 11.61 2.93
N ARG A 219 -10.67 11.21 3.69
CA ARG A 219 -9.70 12.14 4.29
C ARG A 219 -8.93 12.94 3.24
N LEU A 220 -8.65 12.33 2.09
CA LEU A 220 -7.91 12.96 0.99
C LEU A 220 -8.79 13.78 0.06
N GLN A 221 -10.12 13.70 0.18
CA GLN A 221 -11.03 14.53 -0.61
C GLN A 221 -10.74 16.01 -0.41
N ILE A 222 -10.73 16.72 -1.51
CA ILE A 222 -10.65 18.18 -1.52
C ILE A 222 -12.08 18.68 -1.60
N PRO A 223 -12.50 19.63 -0.77
CA PRO A 223 -13.84 20.25 -0.91
C PRO A 223 -14.04 20.84 -2.29
N ASP A 224 -15.22 20.63 -2.88
CA ASP A 224 -15.53 21.11 -4.24
C ASP A 224 -15.36 22.64 -4.37
N GLU A 225 -15.58 23.37 -3.29
CA GLU A 225 -15.39 24.83 -3.18
C GLU A 225 -13.95 25.28 -3.51
N VAL A 226 -12.96 24.37 -3.41
CA VAL A 226 -11.55 24.68 -3.69
C VAL A 226 -11.29 24.98 -5.16
N GLU A 227 -12.08 24.37 -6.06
CA GLU A 227 -11.96 24.64 -7.49
C GLU A 227 -12.31 26.12 -7.81
N GLU A 228 -13.24 26.71 -7.10
CA GLU A 228 -13.55 28.14 -7.23
C GLU A 228 -12.40 29.01 -6.73
N VAL A 229 -11.74 28.61 -5.65
CA VAL A 229 -10.55 29.31 -5.14
C VAL A 229 -9.41 29.26 -6.17
N PHE A 230 -9.20 28.14 -6.83
CA PHE A 230 -8.19 28.01 -7.88
C PHE A 230 -8.54 28.78 -9.16
N LYS A 231 -9.82 28.99 -9.45
CA LYS A 231 -10.27 29.86 -10.55
C LYS A 231 -10.07 31.34 -10.23
N ARG A 232 -10.28 31.72 -8.97
CA ARG A 232 -10.21 33.12 -8.52
C ARG A 232 -8.78 33.62 -8.32
N PHE A 233 -7.85 32.74 -7.86
CA PHE A 233 -6.48 33.12 -7.54
C PHE A 233 -5.46 32.23 -8.26
N HIS A 234 -4.39 32.86 -8.74
CA HIS A 234 -3.30 32.10 -9.35
C HIS A 234 -2.37 31.51 -8.27
N PHE A 235 -2.27 30.17 -8.25
CA PHE A 235 -1.37 29.42 -7.37
C PHE A 235 -0.26 28.73 -8.18
N SER A 236 0.99 28.90 -7.77
CA SER A 236 2.05 27.99 -8.22
C SER A 236 1.76 26.56 -7.75
N VAL A 237 2.36 25.55 -8.38
CA VAL A 237 2.18 24.14 -8.00
C VAL A 237 2.46 23.92 -6.52
N THR A 238 3.57 24.50 -6.01
CA THR A 238 3.93 24.40 -4.59
C THR A 238 2.85 24.98 -3.67
N ARG A 239 2.37 26.20 -3.96
CA ARG A 239 1.33 26.86 -3.18
C ARG A 239 -0.01 26.13 -3.28
N ARG A 240 -0.33 25.55 -4.43
CA ARG A 240 -1.53 24.71 -4.61
C ARG A 240 -1.50 23.50 -3.68
N ASN A 241 -0.37 22.80 -3.64
CA ASN A 241 -0.17 21.65 -2.74
C ASN A 241 -0.23 22.06 -1.26
N GLN A 242 0.37 23.18 -0.89
CA GLN A 242 0.28 23.73 0.47
C GLN A 242 -1.16 24.04 0.85
N LEU A 243 -1.91 24.71 -0.03
CA LEU A 243 -3.32 25.03 0.21
C LEU A 243 -4.14 23.77 0.44
N ILE A 244 -4.00 22.75 -0.43
CA ILE A 244 -4.72 21.47 -0.30
C ILE A 244 -4.45 20.81 1.04
N GLN A 245 -3.17 20.74 1.47
CA GLN A 245 -2.80 20.15 2.75
C GLN A 245 -3.41 20.91 3.95
N LYS A 246 -3.40 22.24 3.90
CA LYS A 246 -3.97 23.08 4.96
C LYS A 246 -5.49 22.97 5.02
N LEU A 247 -6.15 22.94 3.87
CA LEU A 247 -7.60 22.76 3.77
C LEU A 247 -8.06 21.40 4.30
N ARG A 248 -7.29 20.33 4.08
CA ARG A 248 -7.60 19.03 4.69
C ARG A 248 -7.58 19.11 6.21
N LYS A 249 -6.55 19.76 6.81
CA LYS A 249 -6.49 19.99 8.26
C LYS A 249 -7.64 20.84 8.74
N TRP A 250 -7.91 21.93 8.04
CA TRP A 250 -9.00 22.88 8.36
C TRP A 250 -10.37 22.17 8.31
N LYS A 251 -10.64 21.34 7.30
CA LYS A 251 -11.90 20.59 7.19
C LYS A 251 -12.12 19.58 8.32
N VAL A 252 -11.06 18.95 8.82
CA VAL A 252 -11.12 18.06 10.00
C VAL A 252 -11.49 18.86 11.25
N GLN A 253 -10.93 20.05 11.43
CA GLN A 253 -11.18 20.91 12.59
C GLN A 253 -12.53 21.63 12.51
N PHE A 254 -12.95 22.00 11.33
CA PHE A 254 -14.16 22.78 11.06
C PHE A 254 -15.06 22.11 10.02
N PRO A 255 -15.62 20.91 10.30
CA PRO A 255 -16.36 20.12 9.30
C PRO A 255 -17.57 20.85 8.71
N ASN A 256 -18.18 21.77 9.47
CA ASN A 256 -19.39 22.50 9.10
C ASN A 256 -19.14 23.93 8.59
N ARG A 257 -17.86 24.37 8.49
CA ARG A 257 -17.55 25.71 7.96
C ARG A 257 -17.25 25.66 6.48
N SER A 258 -17.69 26.68 5.74
CA SER A 258 -17.36 26.87 4.32
C SER A 258 -15.99 27.53 4.17
N ILE A 259 -15.26 27.14 3.12
CA ILE A 259 -14.01 27.78 2.72
C ILE A 259 -14.25 29.22 2.26
N SER A 260 -15.45 29.55 1.79
CA SER A 260 -15.81 30.89 1.35
C SER A 260 -15.53 31.96 2.41
N ASP A 261 -15.68 31.64 3.70
CA ASP A 261 -15.41 32.56 4.80
C ASP A 261 -13.93 32.94 4.90
N LEU A 262 -13.02 32.02 4.56
CA LEU A 262 -11.57 32.27 4.54
C LEU A 262 -11.08 33.05 3.33
N VAL A 263 -11.87 33.02 2.24
CA VAL A 263 -11.49 33.58 0.93
C VAL A 263 -12.14 34.93 0.68
N LYS A 264 -13.19 35.28 1.45
CA LYS A 264 -14.03 36.48 1.21
C LYS A 264 -13.22 37.75 1.12
N GLU A 265 -12.29 37.98 2.02
CA GLU A 265 -11.47 39.19 2.11
C GLU A 265 -10.09 39.03 1.47
N ALA A 266 -9.73 37.83 0.97
CA ALA A 266 -8.45 37.58 0.35
C ALA A 266 -8.34 38.33 -1.00
N LYS A 267 -7.20 38.98 -1.21
CA LYS A 267 -6.86 39.65 -2.47
C LYS A 267 -5.87 38.86 -3.30
N THR A 268 -5.08 38.01 -2.66
CA THR A 268 -4.03 37.19 -3.28
C THR A 268 -4.08 35.74 -2.82
N ALA A 269 -3.43 34.82 -3.57
CA ALA A 269 -3.21 33.45 -3.16
C ALA A 269 -2.47 33.31 -1.82
N ALA A 270 -1.59 34.25 -1.51
CA ALA A 270 -0.87 34.29 -0.23
C ALA A 270 -1.81 34.64 0.93
N ASP A 271 -2.77 35.53 0.73
CA ASP A 271 -3.76 35.88 1.74
C ASP A 271 -4.65 34.69 2.07
N VAL A 272 -5.07 33.91 1.07
CA VAL A 272 -5.85 32.67 1.29
C VAL A 272 -5.10 31.71 2.19
N ILE A 273 -3.81 31.47 1.91
CA ILE A 273 -2.97 30.56 2.72
C ILE A 273 -2.82 31.09 4.15
N ARG A 274 -2.58 32.40 4.31
CA ARG A 274 -2.45 33.03 5.62
C ARG A 274 -3.73 32.92 6.43
N ASN A 275 -4.89 33.25 5.86
CA ASN A 275 -6.17 33.17 6.55
C ASN A 275 -6.47 31.76 7.08
N ILE A 276 -6.06 30.70 6.33
CA ILE A 276 -6.20 29.33 6.80
C ILE A 276 -5.21 29.05 7.96
N ASP A 277 -3.98 29.54 7.87
CA ASP A 277 -2.99 29.38 8.93
C ASP A 277 -3.45 30.04 10.23
N ASP A 278 -3.94 31.27 10.13
CA ASP A 278 -4.48 32.02 11.26
C ASP A 278 -5.65 31.24 11.89
N ALA A 279 -6.62 30.76 11.09
CA ALA A 279 -7.75 29.98 11.57
C ALA A 279 -7.32 28.62 12.22
N LEU A 280 -6.23 28.02 11.77
CA LEU A 280 -5.69 26.78 12.36
C LEU A 280 -4.89 27.07 13.64
N THR A 281 -4.27 28.25 13.75
CA THR A 281 -3.43 28.66 14.89
C THR A 281 -4.29 29.15 16.07
N ASP A 282 -5.44 29.76 15.78
CA ASP A 282 -6.38 30.25 16.81
C ASP A 282 -7.13 29.12 17.55
N LEU A 283 -6.88 27.87 17.19
CA LEU A 283 -7.40 26.71 17.92
C LEU A 283 -6.69 26.61 19.29
N LYS A 284 -7.36 27.09 20.32
CA LYS A 284 -6.98 26.74 21.71
C LYS A 284 -7.36 25.29 21.95
N PHE A 285 -6.37 24.39 22.01
CA PHE A 285 -6.58 23.05 22.52
C PHE A 285 -6.86 23.13 24.01
N ASP A 286 -8.10 22.86 24.40
CA ASP A 286 -8.46 22.69 25.81
C ASP A 286 -8.08 21.25 26.19
N TRP A 287 -7.06 21.11 27.02
CA TRP A 287 -6.53 19.81 27.51
C TRP A 287 -7.23 19.38 28.82
N THR A 288 -8.44 19.86 29.10
CA THR A 288 -9.22 19.43 30.28
C THR A 288 -9.87 18.08 30.12
#